data_dbd755f5826276e6ee8a369c0e5ce5d4
#
_entry.id   dbd755f5826276e6ee8a369c0e5ce5d4
#
_cell.length_a   1.000
_cell.length_b   1.000
_cell.length_c   1.000
_cell.angle_alpha   90.00
_cell.angle_beta   90.00
_cell.angle_gamma   90.00
#
_symmetry.space_group_name_H-M   'P 1'
#
loop_
_entity.id
_entity.type
_entity.pdbx_description
1 polymer ?
#
loop_
_entity_poly.entity_id
_entity_poly.type
_entity_poly.pdbx_seq_one_letter_code
_entity_poly.pdbx_strand_id
1 'polypeptide(L)'
;MVPSGGWSILGGGRIAQYLAWMLADVGTRVRIVEKNEAKCLTLAEKLPTATISRGDGTDHHLLESEGICHCDAFIALTDRDEENLLMALTAKRYGVKKVVPKMSRLGYLDIVSLTGLDSVVAPKAIVAGQISSYVRGLASSEGRAGESLHYILGGAIE
;
A
#
# COMPACT_ATOMS: atom_id res chain seq x y z
N MET A 1 -3.23 -11.16 24.01
CA MET A 1 -2.82 -9.72 23.95
C MET A 1 -2.29 -9.43 22.55
N VAL A 2 -2.93 -8.52 21.84
CA VAL A 2 -2.43 -8.08 20.52
C VAL A 2 -1.25 -7.13 20.77
N PRO A 3 -0.05 -7.37 20.18
CA PRO A 3 1.09 -6.49 20.37
C PRO A 3 0.75 -5.08 19.86
N SER A 4 0.98 -4.07 20.68
CA SER A 4 0.85 -2.67 20.29
C SER A 4 1.97 -2.27 19.31
N GLY A 5 1.65 -1.43 18.36
CA GLY A 5 2.59 -0.93 17.36
C GLY A 5 2.74 -1.85 16.15
N GLY A 6 3.53 -1.39 15.19
CA GLY A 6 3.73 -2.06 13.91
C GLY A 6 2.77 -1.57 12.83
N TRP A 7 2.91 -2.12 11.64
CA TRP A 7 2.13 -1.72 10.47
C TRP A 7 1.15 -2.81 10.05
N SER A 8 -0.09 -2.42 9.82
CA SER A 8 -1.13 -3.30 9.30
C SER A 8 -1.41 -2.97 7.84
N ILE A 9 -1.35 -3.99 6.99
CA ILE A 9 -1.57 -3.89 5.55
C ILE A 9 -2.81 -4.71 5.20
N LEU A 10 -3.76 -4.10 4.53
CA LEU A 10 -4.92 -4.78 3.98
C LEU A 10 -4.69 -5.08 2.50
N GLY A 11 -4.77 -6.35 2.13
CA GLY A 11 -4.47 -6.85 0.79
C GLY A 11 -3.03 -7.33 0.64
N GLY A 12 -2.86 -8.49 0.03
CA GLY A 12 -1.58 -9.19 -0.11
C GLY A 12 -1.00 -9.18 -1.52
N GLY A 13 -1.25 -8.13 -2.30
CA GLY A 13 -0.73 -7.97 -3.64
C GLY A 13 0.78 -7.65 -3.69
N ARG A 14 1.29 -7.34 -4.88
CA ARG A 14 2.72 -7.08 -5.08
C ARG A 14 3.23 -5.89 -4.27
N ILE A 15 2.50 -4.79 -4.25
CA ILE A 15 2.90 -3.60 -3.47
C ILE A 15 2.98 -3.94 -1.98
N ALA A 16 2.02 -4.71 -1.45
CA ALA A 16 2.02 -5.16 -0.07
C ALA A 16 3.25 -6.03 0.25
N GLN A 17 3.61 -6.93 -0.64
CA GLN A 17 4.79 -7.79 -0.48
C GLN A 17 6.09 -6.98 -0.43
N TYR A 18 6.28 -6.05 -1.35
CA TYR A 18 7.44 -5.16 -1.37
C TYR A 18 7.53 -4.31 -0.11
N LEU A 19 6.41 -3.70 0.29
CA LEU A 19 6.34 -2.87 1.48
C LEU A 19 6.67 -3.68 2.73
N ALA A 20 6.08 -4.86 2.87
CA ALA A 20 6.33 -5.74 4.02
C ALA A 20 7.80 -6.19 4.09
N TRP A 21 8.41 -6.49 2.94
CA TRP A 21 9.81 -6.84 2.86
C TRP A 21 10.72 -5.68 3.30
N MET A 22 10.46 -4.47 2.80
CA MET A 22 11.23 -3.28 3.19
C MET A 22 11.08 -2.93 4.67
N LEU A 23 9.88 -3.07 5.22
CA LEU A 23 9.61 -2.82 6.63
C LEU A 23 10.28 -3.86 7.55
N ALA A 24 10.29 -5.12 7.13
CA ALA A 24 10.98 -6.19 7.84
C ALA A 24 12.50 -5.93 7.92
N ASP A 25 13.08 -5.42 6.84
CA ASP A 25 14.50 -5.10 6.75
C ASP A 25 14.94 -4.02 7.77
N VAL A 26 14.05 -3.12 8.12
CA VAL A 26 14.28 -2.11 9.15
C VAL A 26 13.72 -2.50 10.53
N GLY A 27 13.33 -3.75 10.71
CA GLY A 27 12.88 -4.29 12.00
C GLY A 27 11.45 -3.92 12.40
N THR A 28 10.65 -3.40 11.46
CA THR A 28 9.25 -3.05 11.73
C THR A 28 8.36 -4.29 11.67
N ARG A 29 7.52 -4.47 12.68
CA ARG A 29 6.52 -5.55 12.67
C ARG A 29 5.43 -5.25 11.64
N VAL A 30 5.12 -6.25 10.83
CA VAL A 30 4.12 -6.14 9.76
C VAL A 30 3.08 -7.23 9.91
N ARG A 31 1.83 -6.84 9.77
CA ARG A 31 0.68 -7.73 9.63
C ARG A 31 0.02 -7.50 8.29
N ILE A 32 -0.30 -8.57 7.58
CA ILE A 32 -1.07 -8.51 6.33
C ILE A 32 -2.38 -9.27 6.53
N VAL A 33 -3.48 -8.61 6.24
CA VAL A 33 -4.81 -9.23 6.16
C VAL A 33 -5.13 -9.48 4.68
N GLU A 34 -5.32 -10.74 4.31
CA GLU A 34 -5.59 -11.17 2.94
C GLU A 34 -6.77 -12.14 2.91
N LYS A 35 -7.67 -11.94 1.97
CA LYS A 35 -8.90 -12.72 1.82
C LYS A 35 -8.64 -14.08 1.16
N ASN A 36 -7.75 -14.12 0.20
CA ASN A 36 -7.47 -15.31 -0.60
C ASN A 36 -6.53 -16.26 0.13
N GLU A 37 -6.99 -17.50 0.37
CA GLU A 37 -6.21 -18.51 1.09
C GLU A 37 -4.89 -18.88 0.41
N ALA A 38 -4.90 -19.06 -0.90
CA ALA A 38 -3.70 -19.40 -1.66
C ALA A 38 -2.65 -18.27 -1.58
N LYS A 39 -3.09 -17.02 -1.63
CA LYS A 39 -2.20 -15.86 -1.42
C LYS A 39 -1.65 -15.82 0.00
N CYS A 40 -2.46 -16.13 1.01
CA CYS A 40 -1.98 -16.20 2.40
C CYS A 40 -0.85 -17.20 2.56
N LEU A 41 -0.97 -18.38 1.98
CA LEU A 41 0.09 -19.41 2.01
C LEU A 41 1.37 -18.92 1.33
N THR A 42 1.24 -18.35 0.14
CA THR A 42 2.38 -17.77 -0.59
C THR A 42 3.05 -16.63 0.18
N LEU A 43 2.27 -15.76 0.80
CA LEU A 43 2.79 -14.66 1.62
C LEU A 43 3.54 -15.17 2.85
N ALA A 44 3.01 -16.18 3.52
CA ALA A 44 3.65 -16.78 4.69
C ALA A 44 5.03 -17.39 4.35
N GLU A 45 5.17 -17.98 3.17
CA GLU A 45 6.44 -18.52 2.69
C GLU A 45 7.44 -17.40 2.34
N LYS A 46 6.98 -16.35 1.66
CA LYS A 46 7.84 -15.25 1.20
C LYS A 46 8.22 -14.26 2.29
N LEU A 47 7.37 -14.12 3.29
CA LEU A 47 7.50 -13.11 4.35
C LEU A 47 7.48 -13.78 5.74
N PRO A 48 8.53 -14.52 6.09
CA PRO A 48 8.53 -15.34 7.32
C PRO A 48 8.45 -14.51 8.61
N THR A 49 8.79 -13.23 8.56
CA THR A 49 8.74 -12.32 9.72
C THR A 49 7.42 -11.55 9.83
N ALA A 50 6.59 -11.58 8.79
CA ALA A 50 5.28 -10.94 8.82
C ALA A 50 4.21 -11.88 9.40
N THR A 51 3.22 -11.30 10.06
CA THR A 51 2.02 -12.03 10.48
C THR A 51 1.01 -11.99 9.35
N ILE A 52 0.60 -13.14 8.84
CA ILE A 52 -0.39 -13.25 7.78
C ILE A 52 -1.71 -13.73 8.39
N SER A 53 -2.75 -12.91 8.26
CA SER A 53 -4.09 -13.22 8.74
C SER A 53 -5.04 -13.39 7.56
N ARG A 54 -5.72 -14.53 7.50
CA ARG A 54 -6.74 -14.74 6.47
C ARG A 54 -8.07 -14.15 6.91
N GLY A 55 -8.64 -13.29 6.09
CA GLY A 55 -9.98 -12.75 6.34
C GLY A 55 -10.36 -11.63 5.38
N ASP A 56 -11.64 -11.31 5.44
CA ASP A 56 -12.21 -10.18 4.71
C ASP A 56 -11.94 -8.88 5.48
N GLY A 57 -11.15 -8.00 4.90
CA GLY A 57 -10.79 -6.73 5.52
C GLY A 57 -11.95 -5.74 5.66
N THR A 58 -13.13 -6.05 5.12
CA THR A 58 -14.35 -5.27 5.36
C THR A 58 -15.09 -5.69 6.62
N ASP A 59 -14.68 -6.79 7.23
CA ASP A 59 -15.23 -7.26 8.49
C ASP A 59 -14.61 -6.48 9.66
N HIS A 60 -15.39 -5.61 10.28
CA HIS A 60 -14.97 -4.78 11.41
C HIS A 60 -14.51 -5.63 12.62
N HIS A 61 -15.17 -6.75 12.89
CA HIS A 61 -14.77 -7.64 13.99
C HIS A 61 -13.40 -8.25 13.75
N LEU A 62 -13.11 -8.62 12.52
CA LEU A 62 -11.79 -9.12 12.14
C LEU A 62 -10.73 -8.04 12.38
N LEU A 63 -10.98 -6.82 11.90
CA LEU A 63 -10.02 -5.71 12.05
C LEU A 63 -9.76 -5.36 13.52
N GLU A 64 -10.78 -5.40 14.36
CA GLU A 64 -10.62 -5.21 15.80
C GLU A 64 -9.80 -6.34 16.42
N SER A 65 -10.12 -7.59 16.10
CA SER A 65 -9.39 -8.76 16.62
C SER A 65 -7.93 -8.80 16.18
N GLU A 66 -7.66 -8.27 14.98
CA GLU A 66 -6.30 -8.14 14.45
C GLU A 66 -5.55 -6.92 14.98
N GLY A 67 -6.15 -6.12 15.82
CA GLY A 67 -5.52 -5.02 16.54
C GLY A 67 -5.22 -3.78 15.71
N ILE A 68 -6.05 -3.49 14.71
CA ILE A 68 -5.89 -2.29 13.88
C ILE A 68 -5.87 -1.01 14.70
N CYS A 69 -6.73 -0.91 15.72
CA CYS A 69 -6.76 0.26 16.60
C CYS A 69 -5.46 0.49 17.38
N HIS A 70 -4.56 -0.48 17.40
CA HIS A 70 -3.28 -0.42 18.13
C HIS A 70 -2.07 -0.37 17.20
N CYS A 71 -2.25 -0.33 15.89
CA CYS A 71 -1.13 -0.23 14.95
C CYS A 71 -0.67 1.22 14.78
N ASP A 72 0.60 1.39 14.42
CA ASP A 72 1.19 2.71 14.16
C ASP A 72 0.80 3.25 12.79
N ALA A 73 0.59 2.35 11.83
CA ALA A 73 0.18 2.68 10.48
C ALA A 73 -0.75 1.61 9.90
N PHE A 74 -1.73 2.07 9.14
CA PHE A 74 -2.65 1.22 8.38
C PHE A 74 -2.60 1.59 6.91
N ILE A 75 -2.40 0.59 6.05
CA ILE A 75 -2.27 0.80 4.61
C ILE A 75 -3.22 -0.16 3.90
N ALA A 76 -4.15 0.40 3.13
CA ALA A 76 -5.14 -0.35 2.37
C ALA A 76 -4.69 -0.50 0.91
N LEU A 77 -4.34 -1.71 0.52
CA LEU A 77 -3.74 -2.06 -0.78
C LEU A 77 -4.52 -3.15 -1.53
N THR A 78 -5.84 -3.21 -1.37
CA THR A 78 -6.68 -4.14 -2.13
C THR A 78 -6.84 -3.68 -3.59
N ASP A 79 -7.48 -4.50 -4.42
CA ASP A 79 -7.79 -4.14 -5.82
C ASP A 79 -8.95 -3.14 -5.94
N ARG A 80 -9.64 -2.83 -4.85
CA ARG A 80 -10.86 -2.04 -4.84
C ARG A 80 -10.65 -0.71 -4.14
N ASP A 81 -10.68 0.37 -4.91
CA ASP A 81 -10.47 1.73 -4.41
C ASP A 81 -11.46 2.14 -3.33
N GLU A 82 -12.74 1.78 -3.52
CA GLU A 82 -13.81 2.10 -2.57
C GLU A 82 -13.58 1.40 -1.22
N GLU A 83 -13.14 0.15 -1.26
CA GLU A 83 -12.79 -0.62 -0.06
C GLU A 83 -11.57 -0.03 0.63
N ASN A 84 -10.53 0.31 -0.13
CA ASN A 84 -9.33 0.95 0.40
C ASN A 84 -9.65 2.27 1.11
N LEU A 85 -10.49 3.11 0.50
CA LEU A 85 -10.89 4.38 1.09
C LEU A 85 -11.73 4.18 2.36
N LEU A 86 -12.74 3.32 2.30
CA LEU A 86 -13.62 3.05 3.44
C LEU A 86 -12.83 2.50 4.63
N MET A 87 -11.94 1.56 4.39
CA MET A 87 -11.15 0.96 5.46
C MET A 87 -10.09 1.91 6.02
N ALA A 88 -9.53 2.77 5.18
CA ALA A 88 -8.65 3.86 5.63
C ALA A 88 -9.38 4.84 6.56
N LEU A 89 -10.58 5.25 6.20
CA LEU A 89 -11.41 6.12 7.05
C LEU A 89 -11.80 5.42 8.37
N THR A 90 -12.08 4.14 8.32
CA THR A 90 -12.38 3.32 9.51
C THR A 90 -11.15 3.26 10.44
N ALA A 91 -9.97 2.99 9.90
CA ALA A 91 -8.74 2.97 10.69
C ALA A 91 -8.44 4.34 11.33
N LYS A 92 -8.68 5.43 10.58
CA LYS A 92 -8.55 6.78 11.11
C LYS A 92 -9.52 7.03 12.27
N ARG A 93 -10.75 6.57 12.16
CA ARG A 93 -11.76 6.65 13.23
C ARG A 93 -11.33 5.90 14.49
N TYR A 94 -10.62 4.80 14.35
CA TYR A 94 -10.04 4.06 15.48
C TYR A 94 -8.82 4.74 16.12
N GLY A 95 -8.35 5.84 15.55
CA GLY A 95 -7.23 6.61 16.08
C GLY A 95 -5.86 6.23 15.53
N VAL A 96 -5.79 5.44 14.46
CA VAL A 96 -4.52 5.15 13.78
C VAL A 96 -3.97 6.43 13.17
N LYS A 97 -2.72 6.75 13.50
CA LYS A 97 -2.12 8.04 13.16
C LYS A 97 -1.73 8.15 11.68
N LYS A 98 -1.20 7.08 11.11
CA LYS A 98 -0.77 7.02 9.71
C LYS A 98 -1.69 6.07 8.95
N VAL A 99 -2.49 6.63 8.06
CA VAL A 99 -3.46 5.89 7.28
C VAL A 99 -3.30 6.23 5.81
N VAL A 100 -3.08 5.20 4.97
CA VAL A 100 -2.79 5.40 3.55
C VAL A 100 -3.61 4.43 2.70
N PRO A 101 -4.62 4.90 1.96
CA PRO A 101 -5.31 4.10 0.96
C PRO A 101 -4.59 4.13 -0.39
N LYS A 102 -4.63 3.02 -1.12
CA LYS A 102 -4.27 2.98 -2.54
C LYS A 102 -5.47 3.37 -3.40
N MET A 103 -5.26 4.27 -4.35
CA MET A 103 -6.25 4.67 -5.35
C MET A 103 -5.70 4.37 -6.75
N SER A 104 -6.33 3.44 -7.44
CA SER A 104 -5.97 3.08 -8.83
C SER A 104 -6.61 4.03 -9.84
N ARG A 105 -7.78 4.59 -9.51
CA ARG A 105 -8.50 5.55 -10.36
C ARG A 105 -8.12 6.97 -9.98
N LEU A 106 -7.50 7.68 -10.91
CA LEU A 106 -7.05 9.06 -10.67
C LEU A 106 -8.21 10.02 -10.34
N GLY A 107 -9.41 9.76 -10.88
CA GLY A 107 -10.60 10.56 -10.57
C GLY A 107 -11.06 10.50 -9.10
N TYR A 108 -10.58 9.54 -8.32
CA TYR A 108 -10.88 9.46 -6.90
C TYR A 108 -9.95 10.30 -6.02
N LEU A 109 -8.87 10.83 -6.56
CA LEU A 109 -7.92 11.63 -5.77
C LEU A 109 -8.56 12.91 -5.23
N ASP A 110 -9.44 13.53 -6.00
CA ASP A 110 -10.19 14.72 -5.55
C ASP A 110 -11.13 14.39 -4.39
N ILE A 111 -11.76 13.21 -4.45
CA ILE A 111 -12.63 12.71 -3.37
C ILE A 111 -11.82 12.46 -2.11
N VAL A 112 -10.67 11.80 -2.23
CA VAL A 112 -9.78 11.52 -1.09
C VAL A 112 -9.34 12.81 -0.41
N SER A 113 -9.04 13.86 -1.17
CA SER A 113 -8.65 15.17 -0.60
C SER A 113 -9.71 15.80 0.31
N LEU A 114 -10.99 15.48 0.07
CA LEU A 114 -12.12 15.95 0.88
C LEU A 114 -12.33 15.15 2.17
N THR A 115 -11.72 13.99 2.29
CA THR A 115 -11.93 13.09 3.44
C THR A 115 -11.09 13.42 4.67
N GLY A 116 -10.12 14.30 4.53
CA GLY A 116 -9.17 14.64 5.60
C GLY A 116 -8.07 13.57 5.80
N LEU A 117 -7.90 12.64 4.88
CA LEU A 117 -6.73 11.74 4.85
C LEU A 117 -5.51 12.49 4.35
N ASP A 118 -4.39 12.37 5.08
CA ASP A 118 -3.17 13.13 4.80
C ASP A 118 -2.33 12.53 3.68
N SER A 119 -2.51 11.25 3.40
CA SER A 119 -1.69 10.50 2.45
C SER A 119 -2.53 9.54 1.62
N VAL A 120 -2.13 9.37 0.36
CA VAL A 120 -2.72 8.42 -0.58
C VAL A 120 -1.63 7.88 -1.50
N VAL A 121 -1.73 6.60 -1.85
CA VAL A 121 -0.86 5.99 -2.89
C VAL A 121 -1.66 5.87 -4.18
N ALA A 122 -1.19 6.55 -5.22
CA ALA A 122 -1.77 6.50 -6.56
C ALA A 122 -0.71 6.01 -7.56
N PRO A 123 -0.57 4.69 -7.77
CA PRO A 123 0.50 4.13 -8.60
C PRO A 123 0.51 4.68 -10.03
N LYS A 124 -0.66 4.89 -10.64
CA LYS A 124 -0.76 5.48 -11.98
C LYS A 124 -0.28 6.93 -12.03
N ALA A 125 -0.54 7.71 -10.99
CA ALA A 125 -0.04 9.09 -10.91
C ALA A 125 1.48 9.14 -10.77
N ILE A 126 2.07 8.22 -10.00
CA ILE A 126 3.52 8.10 -9.83
C ILE A 126 4.16 7.77 -11.18
N VAL A 127 3.68 6.76 -11.89
CA VAL A 127 4.20 6.36 -13.21
C VAL A 127 4.05 7.49 -14.23
N ALA A 128 2.89 8.13 -14.31
CA ALA A 128 2.66 9.27 -15.21
C ALA A 128 3.60 10.43 -14.90
N GLY A 129 3.84 10.72 -13.62
CA GLY A 129 4.80 11.75 -13.20
C GLY A 129 6.24 11.42 -13.61
N GLN A 130 6.65 10.17 -13.45
CA GLN A 130 7.99 9.71 -13.89
C GLN A 130 8.17 9.86 -15.42
N ILE A 131 7.19 9.42 -16.21
CA ILE A 131 7.21 9.55 -17.68
C ILE A 131 7.25 11.03 -18.07
N SER A 132 6.42 11.87 -17.46
CA SER A 132 6.39 13.31 -17.73
C SER A 132 7.73 13.99 -17.42
N SER A 133 8.37 13.63 -16.33
CA SER A 133 9.70 14.13 -15.96
C SER A 133 10.76 13.70 -16.97
N TYR A 134 10.68 12.46 -17.44
CA TYR A 134 11.57 11.94 -18.48
C TYR A 134 11.42 12.70 -19.79
N VAL A 135 10.19 12.89 -20.27
CA VAL A 135 9.92 13.65 -21.50
C VAL A 135 10.43 15.09 -21.42
N ARG A 136 10.25 15.76 -20.29
CA ARG A 136 10.79 17.10 -20.06
C ARG A 136 12.32 17.12 -20.05
N GLY A 137 12.95 16.08 -19.50
CA GLY A 137 14.39 15.91 -19.52
C GLY A 137 14.93 15.72 -20.93
N LEU A 138 14.20 15.04 -21.83
CA LEU A 138 14.55 14.90 -23.25
C LEU A 138 14.55 16.24 -24.00
N ALA A 139 13.61 17.12 -23.69
CA ALA A 139 13.53 18.45 -24.31
C ALA A 139 14.70 19.37 -23.89
N SER A 140 15.37 19.08 -22.79
CA SER A 140 16.46 19.89 -22.22
C SER A 140 17.87 19.29 -22.42
N SER A 141 18.01 18.02 -22.81
CA SER A 141 19.33 17.37 -22.99
C SER A 141 19.28 16.31 -24.09
N GLU A 142 19.85 16.59 -25.24
CA GLU A 142 20.09 15.59 -26.29
C GLU A 142 21.17 14.61 -25.83
N GLY A 143 20.84 13.32 -25.65
CA GLY A 143 21.83 12.24 -25.60
C GLY A 143 21.85 11.27 -24.43
N ARG A 144 21.08 11.48 -23.35
CA ARG A 144 21.02 10.53 -22.20
C ARG A 144 19.66 9.81 -22.06
N ALA A 145 18.85 9.90 -23.08
CA ALA A 145 17.46 9.53 -23.05
C ALA A 145 17.18 8.01 -22.98
N GLY A 146 17.98 7.21 -23.66
CA GLY A 146 17.73 5.78 -23.81
C GLY A 146 17.93 4.98 -22.51
N GLU A 147 18.98 5.28 -21.76
CA GLU A 147 19.29 4.60 -20.51
C GLU A 147 18.28 4.93 -19.40
N SER A 148 17.84 6.19 -19.32
CA SER A 148 16.85 6.62 -18.32
C SER A 148 15.47 6.01 -18.56
N LEU A 149 15.04 5.85 -19.80
CA LEU A 149 13.76 5.20 -20.13
C LEU A 149 13.76 3.73 -19.73
N HIS A 150 14.83 3.03 -20.01
CA HIS A 150 14.96 1.62 -19.66
C HIS A 150 14.87 1.40 -18.12
N TYR A 151 15.48 2.28 -17.36
CA TYR A 151 15.42 2.24 -15.90
C TYR A 151 14.02 2.51 -15.35
N ILE A 152 13.33 3.51 -15.87
CA ILE A 152 11.96 3.86 -15.45
C ILE A 152 10.98 2.74 -15.79
N LEU A 153 11.05 2.18 -16.99
CA LEU A 153 10.16 1.08 -17.41
C LEU A 153 10.50 -0.24 -16.74
N GLY A 154 11.77 -0.53 -16.51
CA GLY A 154 12.22 -1.71 -15.78
C GLY A 154 11.75 -1.70 -14.32
N GLY A 155 11.80 -0.56 -13.66
CA GLY A 155 11.32 -0.41 -12.28
C GLY A 155 9.80 -0.38 -12.14
N ALA A 156 9.06 -0.13 -13.21
CA ALA A 156 7.59 -0.09 -13.19
C ALA A 156 6.92 -1.43 -13.57
N ILE A 157 7.66 -2.35 -14.19
CA ILE A 157 7.13 -3.62 -14.74
C ILE A 157 7.43 -4.81 -13.81
N GLU A 158 8.39 -4.72 -12.91
CA GLU A 158 8.65 -5.71 -11.86
C GLU A 158 7.69 -5.46 -10.64
#